data_062db1e83a9872192f93741e23af40fc
#
_entry.id   062db1e83a9872192f93741e23af40fc
#
_cell.length_a   1.000
_cell.length_b   1.000
_cell.length_c   1.000
_cell.angle_alpha   90.00
_cell.angle_beta   90.00
_cell.angle_gamma   90.00
#
_symmetry.space_group_name_H-M   'P 1'
#
loop_
_entity.id
_entity.type
_entity.pdbx_description
1 polymer ?
#
loop_
_entity_poly.entity_id
_entity_poly.type
_entity_poly.pdbx_seq_one_letter_code
_entity_poly.pdbx_strand_id
1 'polypeptide(L)'
;LVGSEMCIRDSPIPMFYVSSDTKSVWSVVDGLQRMSTIRDFVLGKEYLKNPEKNKEKKGYGMKLFGLEFWGSKYDGKCFNELPLFLQNRIYETEFRFTVVNPGTPEEVKRNIFKRLNTGGAPLTSQEIRNALYTGNATMLLAQLAKEKAFLQATCGSIQPNRMLDYEIILRYISFLIRDYPSYNRTFGSDIWLSDTMIILNARPTYKLPEFQKRILKRTIAINTIKDLNDEKIKEVFVIAMKRAKLLFGKHAFRKSVPGMRRTPINKSLFESWGVLLGNMSEEHFSCLKRQEKVFFQEYGILLKTKAFEIAISRDSMRHTSVAFRYEELKKLLNKFYDNV
;
A
#
# COMPACT_ATOMS: atom_id res chain seq x y z
N LEU A 1 3.06 4.06 -24.52
CA LEU A 1 3.55 4.08 -25.92
C LEU A 1 4.44 5.29 -26.24
N VAL A 2 4.27 6.43 -25.55
CA VAL A 2 5.13 7.61 -25.73
C VAL A 2 6.63 7.29 -25.59
N GLY A 3 7.02 6.37 -24.69
CA GLY A 3 8.41 5.97 -24.52
C GLY A 3 9.02 5.24 -25.71
N SER A 4 8.23 4.43 -26.44
CA SER A 4 8.70 3.68 -27.60
C SER A 4 8.95 4.62 -28.80
N GLU A 5 8.08 5.61 -29.00
CA GLU A 5 8.26 6.61 -30.08
C GLU A 5 9.42 7.55 -29.78
N MET A 6 9.63 7.92 -28.51
CA MET A 6 10.80 8.70 -28.08
C MET A 6 12.12 7.98 -28.40
N CYS A 7 12.22 6.66 -28.15
CA CYS A 7 13.39 5.87 -28.51
C CYS A 7 13.63 5.86 -30.03
N ILE A 8 12.57 5.81 -30.82
CA ILE A 8 12.66 5.76 -32.29
C ILE A 8 13.12 7.10 -32.86
N ARG A 9 12.81 8.22 -32.20
CA ARG A 9 13.04 9.59 -32.71
C ARG A 9 14.30 10.29 -32.20
N ASP A 10 15.21 9.61 -31.48
CA ASP A 10 16.33 10.25 -30.76
C ASP A 10 15.91 11.32 -29.74
N SER A 11 14.67 11.30 -29.29
CA SER A 11 14.23 12.18 -28.22
C SER A 11 14.80 11.66 -26.89
N PRO A 12 15.39 12.53 -26.04
CA PRO A 12 15.96 12.06 -24.78
C PRO A 12 14.86 11.50 -23.88
N ILE A 13 15.02 10.24 -23.48
CA ILE A 13 14.13 9.65 -22.50
C ILE A 13 14.36 10.33 -21.16
N PRO A 14 13.31 10.80 -20.49
CA PRO A 14 13.45 11.38 -19.15
C PRO A 14 14.18 10.44 -18.21
N MET A 15 15.08 10.97 -17.40
CA MET A 15 15.88 10.23 -16.44
C MET A 15 15.07 9.30 -15.55
N PHE A 16 15.61 8.15 -15.24
CA PHE A 16 15.04 7.19 -14.29
C PHE A 16 15.65 7.39 -12.91
N TYR A 17 14.85 7.16 -11.88
CA TYR A 17 15.33 7.23 -10.51
C TYR A 17 15.16 5.88 -9.84
N VAL A 18 16.23 5.41 -9.22
CA VAL A 18 16.26 4.14 -8.51
C VAL A 18 16.85 4.32 -7.11
N SER A 19 16.36 3.54 -6.16
CA SER A 19 16.93 3.43 -4.83
C SER A 19 17.74 2.15 -4.75
N SER A 20 18.99 2.23 -4.29
CA SER A 20 19.83 1.05 -4.03
C SER A 20 19.71 0.65 -2.56
N ASP A 21 19.63 -0.66 -2.31
CA ASP A 21 19.76 -1.23 -0.97
C ASP A 21 21.23 -1.52 -0.62
N THR A 22 21.47 -2.05 0.59
CA THR A 22 22.81 -2.42 1.06
C THR A 22 23.44 -3.58 0.29
N LYS A 23 22.63 -4.34 -0.48
CA LYS A 23 23.08 -5.43 -1.35
C LYS A 23 23.19 -4.99 -2.82
N SER A 24 23.15 -3.68 -3.09
CA SER A 24 23.19 -3.11 -4.44
C SER A 24 22.01 -3.52 -5.34
N VAL A 25 20.90 -3.97 -4.75
CA VAL A 25 19.67 -4.22 -5.51
C VAL A 25 18.95 -2.90 -5.72
N TRP A 26 18.57 -2.64 -6.97
CA TRP A 26 17.90 -1.40 -7.36
C TRP A 26 16.38 -1.57 -7.35
N SER A 27 15.69 -0.67 -6.69
CA SER A 27 14.24 -0.52 -6.74
C SER A 27 13.87 0.73 -7.51
N VAL A 28 13.04 0.59 -8.53
CA VAL A 28 12.62 1.73 -9.36
C VAL A 28 11.72 2.64 -8.54
N VAL A 29 12.07 3.92 -8.50
CA VAL A 29 11.33 4.98 -7.80
C VAL A 29 10.47 5.78 -8.77
N ASP A 30 11.09 6.21 -9.88
CA ASP A 30 10.38 6.86 -10.99
C ASP A 30 10.76 6.23 -12.32
N GLY A 31 9.78 6.18 -13.22
CA GLY A 31 9.93 5.62 -14.55
C GLY A 31 9.55 4.14 -14.68
N LEU A 32 8.95 3.52 -13.64
CA LEU A 32 8.54 2.10 -13.69
C LEU A 32 7.63 1.80 -14.88
N GLN A 33 6.66 2.66 -15.17
CA GLN A 33 5.77 2.47 -16.32
C GLN A 33 6.55 2.52 -17.64
N ARG A 34 7.45 3.49 -17.79
CA ARG A 34 8.33 3.61 -18.97
C ARG A 34 9.20 2.38 -19.14
N MET A 35 9.90 1.96 -18.09
CA MET A 35 10.74 0.76 -18.12
C MET A 35 9.93 -0.50 -18.43
N SER A 36 8.76 -0.66 -17.81
CA SER A 36 7.88 -1.81 -18.04
C SER A 36 7.36 -1.83 -19.46
N THR A 37 6.98 -0.67 -20.01
CA THR A 37 6.51 -0.55 -21.40
C THR A 37 7.61 -0.95 -22.38
N ILE A 38 8.83 -0.44 -22.19
CA ILE A 38 9.96 -0.76 -23.06
C ILE A 38 10.30 -2.25 -22.96
N ARG A 39 10.39 -2.79 -21.74
CA ARG A 39 10.60 -4.22 -21.49
C ARG A 39 9.54 -5.09 -22.18
N ASP A 40 8.26 -4.76 -21.96
CA ASP A 40 7.14 -5.55 -22.48
C ASP A 40 7.04 -5.44 -24.01
N PHE A 41 7.46 -4.31 -24.59
CA PHE A 41 7.53 -4.12 -26.03
C PHE A 41 8.70 -4.90 -26.66
N VAL A 42 9.92 -4.72 -26.12
CA VAL A 42 11.13 -5.34 -26.68
C VAL A 42 11.17 -6.86 -26.45
N LEU A 43 10.74 -7.33 -25.29
CA LEU A 43 10.81 -8.75 -24.93
C LEU A 43 9.51 -9.49 -25.17
N GLY A 44 8.35 -8.86 -24.98
CA GLY A 44 7.04 -9.50 -25.06
C GLY A 44 6.62 -10.16 -23.76
N LYS A 45 5.35 -9.96 -23.35
CA LYS A 45 4.82 -10.48 -22.08
C LYS A 45 4.81 -12.00 -22.00
N GLU A 46 4.54 -12.69 -23.11
CA GLU A 46 4.53 -14.16 -23.16
C GLU A 46 5.92 -14.74 -23.02
N TYR A 47 6.92 -14.14 -23.70
CA TYR A 47 8.32 -14.48 -23.52
C TYR A 47 8.74 -14.34 -22.04
N LEU A 48 8.38 -13.23 -21.39
CA LEU A 48 8.74 -12.95 -19.99
C LEU A 48 8.14 -13.93 -18.98
N LYS A 49 7.02 -14.59 -19.30
CA LYS A 49 6.43 -15.61 -18.42
C LYS A 49 7.31 -16.85 -18.29
N ASN A 50 7.90 -17.31 -19.40
CA ASN A 50 8.83 -18.44 -19.42
C ASN A 50 9.76 -18.32 -20.65
N PRO A 51 10.94 -17.67 -20.50
CA PRO A 51 11.85 -17.42 -21.60
C PRO A 51 12.30 -18.68 -22.32
N GLU A 52 12.54 -19.78 -21.61
CA GLU A 52 13.02 -21.05 -22.19
C GLU A 52 11.99 -21.69 -23.13
N LYS A 53 10.70 -21.60 -22.75
CA LYS A 53 9.61 -22.22 -23.53
C LYS A 53 9.02 -21.32 -24.61
N ASN A 54 9.27 -20.01 -24.55
CA ASN A 54 8.62 -19.01 -25.40
C ASN A 54 9.66 -18.21 -26.22
N LYS A 55 10.78 -18.83 -26.60
CA LYS A 55 11.86 -18.15 -27.36
C LYS A 55 11.34 -17.48 -28.63
N GLU A 56 10.45 -18.15 -29.34
CA GLU A 56 9.83 -17.65 -30.56
C GLU A 56 8.88 -16.49 -30.39
N LYS A 57 8.42 -16.26 -29.14
CA LYS A 57 7.52 -15.16 -28.78
C LYS A 57 8.26 -13.89 -28.35
N LYS A 58 9.60 -13.89 -28.35
CA LYS A 58 10.38 -12.71 -28.00
C LYS A 58 10.11 -11.58 -28.99
N GLY A 59 9.74 -10.40 -28.46
CA GLY A 59 9.44 -9.20 -29.26
C GLY A 59 8.04 -9.16 -29.86
N TYR A 60 7.20 -10.15 -29.57
CA TYR A 60 5.81 -10.20 -29.99
C TYR A 60 4.83 -9.91 -28.83
N GLY A 61 3.65 -9.44 -29.18
CA GLY A 61 2.50 -9.30 -28.27
C GLY A 61 2.11 -7.86 -27.95
N MET A 62 3.04 -6.96 -27.67
CA MET A 62 2.73 -5.55 -27.48
C MET A 62 2.84 -4.81 -28.82
N LYS A 63 1.74 -4.17 -29.24
CA LYS A 63 1.67 -3.42 -30.50
C LYS A 63 1.77 -1.94 -30.23
N LEU A 64 2.38 -1.22 -31.18
CA LEU A 64 2.39 0.22 -31.21
C LEU A 64 1.01 0.75 -31.62
N PHE A 65 0.52 1.78 -30.95
CA PHE A 65 -0.72 2.47 -31.31
C PHE A 65 -0.63 3.96 -30.96
N GLY A 66 -1.25 4.78 -31.80
CA GLY A 66 -1.33 6.21 -31.55
C GLY A 66 0.01 6.92 -31.67
N LEU A 67 0.83 6.49 -32.61
CA LEU A 67 2.10 7.14 -32.92
C LEU A 67 1.82 8.46 -33.63
N GLU A 68 2.30 9.56 -33.07
CA GLU A 68 2.01 10.92 -33.57
C GLU A 68 2.65 11.18 -34.95
N PHE A 69 3.87 10.68 -35.14
CA PHE A 69 4.65 10.96 -36.36
C PHE A 69 4.80 9.76 -37.31
N TRP A 70 4.67 8.55 -36.80
CA TRP A 70 4.96 7.33 -37.50
C TRP A 70 3.76 6.38 -37.60
N GLY A 71 2.57 6.85 -37.17
CA GLY A 71 1.38 6.03 -37.01
C GLY A 71 0.96 5.30 -38.27
N SER A 72 0.89 5.98 -39.42
CA SER A 72 0.53 5.36 -40.70
C SER A 72 1.44 4.24 -41.14
N LYS A 73 2.69 4.21 -40.66
CA LYS A 73 3.70 3.24 -41.08
C LYS A 73 3.93 2.09 -40.11
N TYR A 74 3.79 2.35 -38.80
CA TYR A 74 4.14 1.38 -37.75
C TYR A 74 3.05 1.10 -36.72
N ASP A 75 1.89 1.77 -36.78
CA ASP A 75 0.76 1.42 -35.95
C ASP A 75 0.35 -0.05 -36.14
N GLY A 76 0.04 -0.72 -35.05
CA GLY A 76 -0.31 -2.14 -35.03
C GLY A 76 0.86 -3.10 -35.10
N LYS A 77 2.11 -2.63 -35.25
CA LYS A 77 3.29 -3.50 -35.32
C LYS A 77 3.86 -3.81 -33.93
N CYS A 78 4.35 -5.03 -33.75
CA CYS A 78 5.18 -5.46 -32.64
C CYS A 78 6.65 -5.12 -32.88
N PHE A 79 7.49 -5.26 -31.87
CA PHE A 79 8.94 -5.00 -31.98
C PHE A 79 9.60 -5.75 -33.11
N ASN A 80 9.37 -7.06 -33.23
CA ASN A 80 9.96 -7.88 -34.28
C ASN A 80 9.42 -7.61 -35.69
N GLU A 81 8.34 -6.88 -35.83
CA GLU A 81 7.75 -6.47 -37.11
C GLU A 81 8.31 -5.12 -37.60
N LEU A 82 9.13 -4.45 -36.76
CA LEU A 82 9.82 -3.24 -37.15
C LEU A 82 11.04 -3.56 -38.05
N PRO A 83 11.41 -2.65 -38.96
CA PRO A 83 12.65 -2.75 -39.70
C PRO A 83 13.86 -2.86 -38.76
N LEU A 84 14.88 -3.63 -39.17
CA LEU A 84 16.06 -3.92 -38.34
C LEU A 84 16.76 -2.64 -37.82
N PHE A 85 16.85 -1.60 -38.66
CA PHE A 85 17.46 -0.34 -38.22
C PHE A 85 16.72 0.34 -37.06
N LEU A 86 15.38 0.20 -36.97
CA LEU A 86 14.62 0.71 -35.85
C LEU A 86 14.79 -0.17 -34.61
N GLN A 87 14.84 -1.48 -34.79
CA GLN A 87 15.13 -2.40 -33.66
C GLN A 87 16.50 -2.08 -33.06
N ASN A 88 17.54 -1.91 -33.90
CA ASN A 88 18.87 -1.53 -33.44
C ASN A 88 18.87 -0.18 -32.72
N ARG A 89 18.20 0.81 -33.25
CA ARG A 89 18.09 2.13 -32.62
C ARG A 89 17.44 2.07 -31.23
N ILE A 90 16.45 1.21 -31.07
CA ILE A 90 15.82 1.00 -29.74
C ILE A 90 16.81 0.30 -28.79
N TYR A 91 17.60 -0.67 -29.25
CA TYR A 91 18.62 -1.32 -28.43
C TYR A 91 19.79 -0.41 -28.07
N GLU A 92 20.14 0.55 -28.90
CA GLU A 92 21.20 1.54 -28.67
C GLU A 92 20.75 2.74 -27.84
N THR A 93 19.47 2.81 -27.49
CA THR A 93 18.95 3.94 -26.70
C THR A 93 19.57 3.99 -25.30
N GLU A 94 20.19 5.11 -24.97
CA GLU A 94 20.76 5.34 -23.64
C GLU A 94 19.70 5.62 -22.58
N PHE A 95 19.80 4.92 -21.46
CA PHE A 95 19.01 5.18 -20.26
C PHE A 95 19.87 5.85 -19.19
N ARG A 96 19.44 7.00 -18.70
CA ARG A 96 20.12 7.70 -17.60
C ARG A 96 19.44 7.39 -16.28
N PHE A 97 20.24 6.93 -15.32
CA PHE A 97 19.75 6.59 -13.98
C PHE A 97 20.40 7.51 -12.95
N THR A 98 19.55 8.07 -12.06
CA THR A 98 20.01 8.63 -10.80
C THR A 98 19.81 7.59 -9.71
N VAL A 99 20.90 7.14 -9.11
CA VAL A 99 20.87 6.14 -8.04
C VAL A 99 20.88 6.83 -6.68
N VAL A 100 19.86 6.62 -5.88
CA VAL A 100 19.79 7.08 -4.49
C VAL A 100 20.39 6.00 -3.60
N ASN A 101 21.60 6.28 -3.09
CA ASN A 101 22.36 5.32 -2.30
C ASN A 101 21.77 5.08 -0.89
N PRO A 102 22.04 3.92 -0.26
CA PRO A 102 21.55 3.58 1.08
C PRO A 102 21.91 4.62 2.15
N GLY A 103 23.10 5.22 2.06
CA GLY A 103 23.58 6.24 3.00
C GLY A 103 22.95 7.64 2.87
N THR A 104 22.16 7.87 1.82
CA THR A 104 21.49 9.18 1.63
C THR A 104 20.49 9.44 2.77
N PRO A 105 20.53 10.63 3.43
CA PRO A 105 19.59 10.97 4.48
C PRO A 105 18.14 10.85 4.01
N GLU A 106 17.27 10.33 4.87
CA GLU A 106 15.86 10.06 4.53
C GLU A 106 15.12 11.33 4.06
N GLU A 107 15.37 12.45 4.68
CA GLU A 107 14.76 13.73 4.31
C GLU A 107 15.16 14.15 2.89
N VAL A 108 16.41 13.89 2.49
CA VAL A 108 16.91 14.13 1.14
C VAL A 108 16.23 13.18 0.16
N LYS A 109 16.14 11.88 0.49
CA LYS A 109 15.42 10.89 -0.33
C LYS A 109 13.96 11.32 -0.55
N ARG A 110 13.25 11.69 0.52
CA ARG A 110 11.85 12.16 0.44
C ARG A 110 11.70 13.42 -0.42
N ASN A 111 12.62 14.37 -0.27
CA ASN A 111 12.60 15.60 -1.07
C ASN A 111 12.87 15.32 -2.55
N ILE A 112 13.81 14.42 -2.86
CA ILE A 112 14.05 13.96 -4.23
C ILE A 112 12.74 13.36 -4.78
N PHE A 113 12.11 12.42 -4.08
CA PHE A 113 10.89 11.77 -4.54
C PHE A 113 9.70 12.73 -4.70
N LYS A 114 9.56 13.71 -3.80
CA LYS A 114 8.53 14.75 -3.96
C LYS A 114 8.75 15.62 -5.19
N ARG A 115 10.00 15.96 -5.49
CA ARG A 115 10.35 16.80 -6.67
C ARG A 115 10.23 16.04 -7.99
N LEU A 116 10.51 14.74 -8.00
CA LEU A 116 10.38 13.90 -9.19
C LEU A 116 8.93 13.79 -9.68
N ASN A 117 7.99 14.01 -8.80
CA ASN A 117 6.57 13.96 -9.08
C ASN A 117 6.02 15.11 -9.95
N THR A 118 6.86 15.99 -10.47
CA THR A 118 6.40 17.18 -11.21
C THR A 118 6.14 16.95 -12.70
N GLY A 119 6.52 15.78 -13.25
CA GLY A 119 6.43 15.49 -14.69
C GLY A 119 5.41 14.42 -15.12
N GLY A 120 4.61 13.88 -14.19
CA GLY A 120 3.64 12.81 -14.47
C GLY A 120 2.58 12.67 -13.37
N ALA A 121 1.90 11.51 -13.28
CA ALA A 121 0.99 11.24 -12.16
C ALA A 121 1.81 11.10 -10.86
N PRO A 122 1.68 12.01 -9.88
CA PRO A 122 2.52 12.06 -8.70
C PRO A 122 2.42 10.76 -7.89
N LEU A 123 3.55 10.26 -7.36
CA LEU A 123 3.57 9.08 -6.48
C LEU A 123 2.74 9.32 -5.22
N THR A 124 2.00 8.33 -4.81
CA THR A 124 1.32 8.36 -3.51
C THR A 124 2.33 8.27 -2.37
N SER A 125 1.94 8.70 -1.18
CA SER A 125 2.79 8.54 0.01
C SER A 125 3.13 7.07 0.28
N GLN A 126 2.28 6.12 -0.13
CA GLN A 126 2.56 4.70 0.05
C GLN A 126 3.57 4.17 -0.97
N GLU A 127 3.49 4.60 -2.23
CA GLU A 127 4.50 4.27 -3.24
C GLU A 127 5.89 4.78 -2.82
N ILE A 128 5.95 6.01 -2.27
CA ILE A 128 7.19 6.59 -1.72
C ILE A 128 7.68 5.74 -0.53
N ARG A 129 6.82 5.40 0.44
CA ARG A 129 7.21 4.57 1.58
C ARG A 129 7.72 3.20 1.15
N ASN A 130 7.05 2.57 0.19
CA ASN A 130 7.43 1.25 -0.31
C ASN A 130 8.82 1.25 -0.96
N ALA A 131 9.16 2.32 -1.68
CA ALA A 131 10.47 2.49 -2.30
C ALA A 131 11.57 2.84 -1.27
N LEU A 132 11.24 3.64 -0.22
CA LEU A 132 12.20 4.06 0.80
C LEU A 132 12.53 2.97 1.83
N TYR A 133 11.56 2.14 2.17
CA TYR A 133 11.66 1.15 3.26
C TYR A 133 11.45 -0.27 2.76
N THR A 134 12.10 -0.60 1.64
CA THR A 134 12.11 -1.97 1.10
C THR A 134 12.70 -2.95 2.13
N GLY A 135 12.11 -4.14 2.25
CA GLY A 135 12.55 -5.17 3.17
C GLY A 135 11.40 -6.02 3.69
N ASN A 136 11.51 -6.50 4.91
CA ASN A 136 10.51 -7.37 5.55
C ASN A 136 9.11 -6.73 5.56
N ALA A 137 9.03 -5.42 5.82
CA ALA A 137 7.77 -4.68 5.80
C ALA A 137 7.05 -4.79 4.45
N THR A 138 7.76 -4.63 3.33
CA THR A 138 7.16 -4.71 2.00
C THR A 138 6.73 -6.13 1.65
N MET A 139 7.48 -7.14 2.09
CA MET A 139 7.12 -8.55 1.92
C MET A 139 5.86 -8.90 2.70
N LEU A 140 5.77 -8.48 3.96
CA LEU A 140 4.59 -8.70 4.79
C LEU A 140 3.34 -8.04 4.20
N LEU A 141 3.43 -6.78 3.75
CA LEU A 141 2.33 -6.08 3.10
C LEU A 141 1.86 -6.83 1.84
N ALA A 142 2.80 -7.31 1.00
CA ALA A 142 2.49 -8.06 -0.20
C ALA A 142 1.78 -9.40 0.11
N GLN A 143 2.17 -10.07 1.20
CA GLN A 143 1.52 -11.31 1.64
C GLN A 143 0.09 -11.03 2.13
N LEU A 144 -0.08 -10.04 3.01
CA LEU A 144 -1.39 -9.70 3.57
C LEU A 144 -2.38 -9.18 2.51
N ALA A 145 -1.90 -8.45 1.50
CA ALA A 145 -2.74 -7.99 0.39
C ALA A 145 -3.31 -9.14 -0.47
N LYS A 146 -2.63 -10.29 -0.48
CA LYS A 146 -3.07 -11.51 -1.19
C LYS A 146 -3.91 -12.44 -0.32
N GLU A 147 -4.05 -12.15 0.98
CA GLU A 147 -4.81 -13.00 1.89
C GLU A 147 -6.28 -13.11 1.47
N LYS A 148 -6.78 -14.33 1.34
CA LYS A 148 -8.16 -14.62 0.95
C LYS A 148 -9.17 -13.94 1.88
N ALA A 149 -8.87 -13.92 3.18
CA ALA A 149 -9.72 -13.28 4.19
C ALA A 149 -9.85 -11.76 3.95
N PHE A 150 -8.76 -11.07 3.56
CA PHE A 150 -8.77 -9.65 3.21
C PHE A 150 -9.64 -9.37 1.98
N LEU A 151 -9.46 -10.15 0.91
CA LEU A 151 -10.25 -10.01 -0.32
C LEU A 151 -11.74 -10.25 -0.07
N GLN A 152 -12.08 -11.22 0.77
CA GLN A 152 -13.47 -11.53 1.15
C GLN A 152 -14.09 -10.43 2.03
N ALA A 153 -13.36 -9.92 3.04
CA ALA A 153 -13.86 -8.89 3.93
C ALA A 153 -14.09 -7.55 3.19
N THR A 154 -13.22 -7.23 2.25
CA THR A 154 -13.31 -6.02 1.43
C THR A 154 -14.24 -6.18 0.23
N CYS A 155 -14.70 -7.40 -0.05
CA CYS A 155 -15.47 -7.76 -1.26
C CYS A 155 -14.74 -7.35 -2.55
N GLY A 156 -13.41 -7.47 -2.61
CA GLY A 156 -12.58 -7.08 -3.74
C GLY A 156 -12.65 -5.58 -4.10
N SER A 157 -13.15 -4.73 -3.18
CA SER A 157 -13.38 -3.31 -3.47
C SER A 157 -12.11 -2.45 -3.39
N ILE A 158 -11.02 -3.01 -2.89
CA ILE A 158 -9.73 -2.31 -2.84
C ILE A 158 -8.92 -2.75 -4.05
N GLN A 159 -8.75 -1.83 -4.98
CA GLN A 159 -7.91 -2.07 -6.14
C GLN A 159 -6.42 -1.89 -5.73
N PRO A 160 -5.51 -2.74 -6.23
CA PRO A 160 -4.07 -2.63 -5.93
C PRO A 160 -3.42 -1.41 -6.59
N ASN A 161 -4.20 -0.63 -7.36
CA ASN A 161 -3.73 0.56 -8.03
C ASN A 161 -3.11 1.52 -7.02
N ARG A 162 -1.86 1.94 -7.31
CA ARG A 162 -1.13 2.92 -6.54
C ARG A 162 -0.93 2.51 -5.07
N MET A 163 -0.82 1.19 -4.81
CA MET A 163 -0.58 0.60 -3.49
C MET A 163 -1.61 1.00 -2.42
N LEU A 164 -2.87 1.18 -2.81
CA LEU A 164 -3.95 1.50 -1.88
C LEU A 164 -4.20 0.37 -0.87
N ASP A 165 -4.10 -0.87 -1.32
CA ASP A 165 -4.16 -2.08 -0.50
C ASP A 165 -3.04 -2.11 0.54
N TYR A 166 -1.81 -1.78 0.15
CA TYR A 166 -0.66 -1.70 1.08
C TYR A 166 -0.85 -0.57 2.11
N GLU A 167 -1.35 0.59 1.69
CA GLU A 167 -1.60 1.70 2.60
C GLU A 167 -2.59 1.34 3.69
N ILE A 168 -3.71 0.70 3.31
CA ILE A 168 -4.78 0.38 4.26
C ILE A 168 -4.34 -0.71 5.24
N ILE A 169 -3.57 -1.70 4.77
CA ILE A 169 -2.98 -2.75 5.60
C ILE A 169 -1.91 -2.16 6.53
N LEU A 170 -1.05 -1.28 6.03
CA LEU A 170 -0.04 -0.61 6.85
C LEU A 170 -0.67 0.23 7.97
N ARG A 171 -1.77 0.92 7.70
CA ARG A 171 -2.54 1.64 8.72
C ARG A 171 -3.04 0.70 9.81
N TYR A 172 -3.61 -0.43 9.43
CA TYR A 172 -4.02 -1.47 10.38
C TYR A 172 -2.84 -1.96 11.23
N ILE A 173 -1.74 -2.37 10.60
CA ILE A 173 -0.56 -2.87 11.32
C ILE A 173 -0.03 -1.79 12.27
N SER A 174 -0.03 -0.53 11.87
CA SER A 174 0.52 0.57 12.67
C SER A 174 -0.17 0.71 14.04
N PHE A 175 -1.48 0.47 14.11
CA PHE A 175 -2.27 0.48 15.35
C PHE A 175 -2.41 -0.90 16.00
N LEU A 176 -2.04 -1.97 15.30
CA LEU A 176 -1.94 -3.30 15.89
C LEU A 176 -0.67 -3.43 16.75
N ILE A 177 0.48 -3.00 16.19
CA ILE A 177 1.79 -3.14 16.87
C ILE A 177 2.10 -2.01 17.84
N ARG A 178 1.39 -0.89 17.76
CA ARG A 178 1.48 0.24 18.70
C ARG A 178 0.07 0.73 19.01
N ASP A 179 -0.26 0.83 20.29
CA ASP A 179 -1.60 1.25 20.69
C ASP A 179 -1.91 2.70 20.27
N TYR A 180 -3.19 3.00 19.98
CA TYR A 180 -3.63 4.31 19.55
C TYR A 180 -3.27 5.47 20.52
N PRO A 181 -3.16 5.30 21.84
CA PRO A 181 -2.71 6.37 22.73
C PRO A 181 -1.26 6.79 22.48
N SER A 182 -0.43 5.90 21.88
CA SER A 182 0.95 6.22 21.50
C SER A 182 1.01 7.10 20.26
N TYR A 183 -0.08 7.25 19.52
CA TYR A 183 -0.19 8.12 18.36
C TYR A 183 -0.39 9.56 18.82
N ASN A 184 0.70 10.32 18.94
CA ASN A 184 0.68 11.64 19.52
C ASN A 184 0.62 12.78 18.50
N ARG A 185 0.44 14.01 19.02
CA ARG A 185 0.27 15.25 18.26
C ARG A 185 1.49 15.66 17.45
N THR A 186 2.68 15.27 17.86
CA THR A 186 3.97 15.79 17.34
C THR A 186 4.30 15.22 15.96
N PHE A 187 3.79 14.03 15.64
CA PHE A 187 4.16 13.32 14.43
C PHE A 187 2.93 13.10 13.54
N GLY A 188 2.97 13.65 12.33
CA GLY A 188 1.90 13.42 11.34
C GLY A 188 1.79 11.94 10.93
N SER A 189 0.67 11.60 10.31
CA SER A 189 0.38 10.24 9.82
C SER A 189 1.49 9.63 8.97
N ASP A 190 2.19 10.46 8.20
CA ASP A 190 3.26 10.00 7.31
C ASP A 190 4.46 9.47 8.09
N ILE A 191 4.85 10.15 9.17
CA ILE A 191 5.92 9.69 10.06
C ILE A 191 5.49 8.41 10.79
N TRP A 192 4.27 8.36 11.33
CA TRP A 192 3.74 7.19 12.01
C TRP A 192 3.76 5.93 11.15
N LEU A 193 3.32 6.03 9.90
CA LEU A 193 3.31 4.92 8.96
C LEU A 193 4.72 4.54 8.50
N SER A 194 5.60 5.52 8.32
CA SER A 194 7.00 5.28 7.99
C SER A 194 7.74 4.57 9.13
N ASP A 195 7.51 5.02 10.36
CA ASP A 195 8.06 4.36 11.55
C ASP A 195 7.58 2.93 11.67
N THR A 196 6.33 2.63 11.27
CA THR A 196 5.83 1.26 11.20
C THR A 196 6.64 0.40 10.23
N MET A 197 6.94 0.90 9.03
CA MET A 197 7.80 0.20 8.07
C MET A 197 9.21 -0.07 8.63
N ILE A 198 9.78 0.94 9.31
CA ILE A 198 11.11 0.82 9.95
C ILE A 198 11.08 -0.21 11.09
N ILE A 199 10.05 -0.21 11.94
CA ILE A 199 9.87 -1.20 13.01
C ILE A 199 9.82 -2.61 12.43
N LEU A 200 9.01 -2.83 11.39
CA LEU A 200 8.89 -4.13 10.73
C LEU A 200 10.21 -4.61 10.12
N ASN A 201 10.96 -3.70 9.49
CA ASN A 201 12.27 -4.02 8.91
C ASN A 201 13.37 -4.24 9.96
N ALA A 202 13.25 -3.64 11.15
CA ALA A 202 14.23 -3.77 12.22
C ALA A 202 14.14 -5.09 13.00
N ARG A 203 13.03 -5.80 12.90
CA ARG A 203 12.80 -7.08 13.60
C ARG A 203 13.70 -8.18 13.06
N PRO A 204 14.01 -9.19 13.88
CA PRO A 204 13.70 -9.29 15.31
C PRO A 204 14.71 -8.56 16.21
N THR A 205 15.85 -8.11 15.66
CA THR A 205 17.01 -7.64 16.43
C THR A 205 16.93 -6.16 16.82
N TYR A 206 16.10 -5.37 16.15
CA TYR A 206 15.99 -3.93 16.33
C TYR A 206 17.31 -3.14 16.15
N LYS A 207 18.30 -3.73 15.45
CA LYS A 207 19.63 -3.16 15.21
C LYS A 207 19.73 -2.29 13.96
N LEU A 208 18.62 -2.11 13.22
CA LEU A 208 18.62 -1.28 11.99
C LEU A 208 19.01 0.17 12.32
N PRO A 209 19.99 0.78 11.62
CA PRO A 209 20.44 2.16 11.90
C PRO A 209 19.32 3.19 11.84
N GLU A 210 18.38 3.07 10.90
CA GLU A 210 17.22 3.93 10.78
C GLU A 210 16.30 3.82 12.00
N PHE A 211 16.13 2.64 12.58
CA PHE A 211 15.35 2.41 13.79
C PHE A 211 16.00 3.13 14.97
N GLN A 212 17.33 2.98 15.16
CA GLN A 212 18.07 3.66 16.22
C GLN A 212 17.98 5.20 16.10
N LYS A 213 18.07 5.73 14.89
CA LYS A 213 17.85 7.17 14.62
C LYS A 213 16.47 7.65 15.05
N ARG A 214 15.42 6.82 14.83
CA ARG A 214 14.04 7.15 15.20
C ARG A 214 13.84 7.14 16.71
N ILE A 215 14.50 6.25 17.42
CA ILE A 215 14.51 6.26 18.89
C ILE A 215 15.17 7.52 19.41
N LEU A 216 16.35 7.90 18.89
CA LEU A 216 17.05 9.12 19.28
C LEU A 216 16.21 10.38 18.99
N LYS A 217 15.51 10.44 17.87
CA LYS A 217 14.56 11.52 17.52
C LYS A 217 13.24 11.44 18.30
N ARG A 218 13.05 10.44 19.15
CA ARG A 218 11.83 10.17 19.94
C ARG A 218 10.55 10.02 19.11
N THR A 219 10.66 9.63 17.85
CA THR A 219 9.48 9.31 17.02
C THR A 219 9.00 7.89 17.26
N ILE A 220 9.89 7.00 17.69
CA ILE A 220 9.59 5.64 18.13
C ILE A 220 9.95 5.51 19.62
N ALA A 221 8.98 5.07 20.43
CA ALA A 221 9.21 4.67 21.81
C ALA A 221 9.13 3.13 21.89
N ILE A 222 10.22 2.49 22.28
CA ILE A 222 10.34 1.01 22.28
C ILE A 222 9.27 0.38 23.16
N ASN A 223 9.01 0.95 24.34
CA ASN A 223 8.01 0.45 25.30
C ASN A 223 6.58 0.49 24.78
N THR A 224 6.32 1.13 23.64
CA THR A 224 4.99 1.16 23.01
C THR A 224 4.82 0.10 21.92
N ILE A 225 5.90 -0.59 21.55
CA ILE A 225 5.89 -1.62 20.52
C ILE A 225 5.50 -2.95 21.13
N LYS A 226 4.42 -3.55 20.66
CA LYS A 226 4.05 -4.92 21.00
C LYS A 226 4.99 -5.91 20.32
N ASP A 227 5.45 -6.90 21.07
CA ASP A 227 6.29 -7.98 20.54
C ASP A 227 5.44 -8.99 19.77
N LEU A 228 5.14 -8.64 18.53
CA LEU A 228 4.38 -9.47 17.59
C LEU A 228 5.28 -9.80 16.40
N ASN A 229 5.60 -11.08 16.18
CA ASN A 229 6.26 -11.51 14.95
C ASN A 229 5.32 -11.47 13.74
N ASP A 230 5.85 -11.72 12.54
CA ASP A 230 5.07 -11.61 11.31
C ASP A 230 3.96 -12.66 11.21
N GLU A 231 4.20 -13.87 11.70
CA GLU A 231 3.20 -14.95 11.78
C GLU A 231 2.03 -14.54 12.67
N LYS A 232 2.31 -13.94 13.82
CA LYS A 232 1.25 -13.48 14.75
C LYS A 232 0.49 -12.30 14.19
N ILE A 233 1.17 -11.36 13.51
CA ILE A 233 0.50 -10.26 12.79
C ILE A 233 -0.44 -10.83 11.73
N LYS A 234 0.00 -11.81 10.94
CA LYS A 234 -0.82 -12.46 9.92
C LYS A 234 -2.02 -13.20 10.52
N GLU A 235 -1.80 -13.96 11.60
CA GLU A 235 -2.88 -14.65 12.32
C GLU A 235 -3.96 -13.69 12.79
N VAL A 236 -3.58 -12.63 13.52
CA VAL A 236 -4.51 -11.61 14.04
C VAL A 236 -5.21 -10.86 12.90
N PHE A 237 -4.50 -10.58 11.80
CA PHE A 237 -5.09 -9.98 10.61
C PHE A 237 -6.16 -10.88 9.99
N VAL A 238 -5.88 -12.16 9.81
CA VAL A 238 -6.84 -13.12 9.24
C VAL A 238 -8.07 -13.25 10.13
N ILE A 239 -7.91 -13.32 11.45
CA ILE A 239 -9.01 -13.33 12.43
C ILE A 239 -9.84 -12.05 12.28
N ALA A 240 -9.21 -10.89 12.27
CA ALA A 240 -9.88 -9.60 12.13
C ALA A 240 -10.72 -9.53 10.84
N MET A 241 -10.16 -9.97 9.72
CA MET A 241 -10.85 -9.96 8.43
C MET A 241 -12.04 -10.94 8.40
N LYS A 242 -11.86 -12.16 8.94
CA LYS A 242 -12.94 -13.15 9.05
C LYS A 242 -14.08 -12.62 9.93
N ARG A 243 -13.77 -12.09 11.11
CA ARG A 243 -14.76 -11.52 12.03
C ARG A 243 -15.49 -10.31 11.44
N ALA A 244 -14.76 -9.41 10.75
CA ALA A 244 -15.38 -8.30 10.05
C ALA A 244 -16.36 -8.78 8.97
N LYS A 245 -15.98 -9.81 8.20
CA LYS A 245 -16.89 -10.42 7.21
C LYS A 245 -18.09 -11.09 7.84
N LEU A 246 -17.91 -11.81 8.94
CA LEU A 246 -19.01 -12.50 9.65
C LEU A 246 -19.97 -11.50 10.30
N LEU A 247 -19.47 -10.41 10.92
CA LEU A 247 -20.32 -9.43 11.60
C LEU A 247 -20.99 -8.49 10.60
N PHE A 248 -20.24 -7.85 9.73
CA PHE A 248 -20.73 -6.75 8.87
C PHE A 248 -21.13 -7.20 7.45
N GLY A 249 -20.80 -8.41 7.05
CA GLY A 249 -21.07 -8.91 5.70
C GLY A 249 -20.43 -8.03 4.61
N LYS A 250 -21.25 -7.54 3.68
CA LYS A 250 -20.83 -6.63 2.60
C LYS A 250 -20.56 -5.19 3.06
N HIS A 251 -20.93 -4.86 4.31
CA HIS A 251 -20.75 -3.55 4.92
C HIS A 251 -19.48 -3.43 5.76
N ALA A 252 -18.63 -4.45 5.80
CA ALA A 252 -17.37 -4.42 6.54
C ALA A 252 -16.54 -3.18 6.15
N PHE A 253 -16.06 -2.46 7.18
CA PHE A 253 -15.22 -1.28 7.06
C PHE A 253 -15.85 -0.09 6.30
N ARG A 254 -17.17 0.02 6.29
CA ARG A 254 -17.92 1.03 5.54
C ARG A 254 -18.78 1.90 6.46
N LYS A 255 -19.12 3.09 6.00
CA LYS A 255 -20.06 4.00 6.68
C LYS A 255 -21.52 3.59 6.43
N SER A 256 -21.80 2.31 6.47
CA SER A 256 -23.13 1.77 6.24
C SER A 256 -23.31 0.46 7.01
N VAL A 257 -24.51 0.19 7.44
CA VAL A 257 -24.91 -1.04 8.14
C VAL A 257 -25.84 -1.87 7.26
N PRO A 258 -26.09 -3.17 7.57
CA PRO A 258 -27.08 -3.98 6.87
C PRO A 258 -28.42 -3.25 6.74
N GLY A 259 -29.04 -3.36 5.56
CA GLY A 259 -30.27 -2.61 5.22
C GLY A 259 -30.04 -1.27 4.52
N MET A 260 -28.83 -0.70 4.61
CA MET A 260 -28.50 0.56 3.92
C MET A 260 -27.80 0.33 2.56
N ARG A 261 -27.74 1.38 1.73
CA ARG A 261 -26.89 1.37 0.52
C ARG A 261 -25.41 1.26 0.92
N ARG A 262 -24.69 0.34 0.28
CA ARG A 262 -23.27 0.11 0.53
C ARG A 262 -22.44 1.32 0.13
N THR A 263 -21.61 1.83 1.06
CA THR A 263 -20.65 2.92 0.81
C THR A 263 -19.27 2.37 0.46
N PRO A 264 -18.34 3.18 -0.06
CA PRO A 264 -16.93 2.80 -0.22
C PRO A 264 -16.28 2.41 1.11
N ILE A 265 -15.18 1.63 1.02
CA ILE A 265 -14.37 1.30 2.21
C ILE A 265 -13.78 2.58 2.79
N ASN A 266 -13.87 2.70 4.10
CA ASN A 266 -13.31 3.79 4.87
C ASN A 266 -12.02 3.33 5.57
N LYS A 267 -10.89 3.98 5.29
CA LYS A 267 -9.58 3.61 5.82
C LYS A 267 -9.53 3.65 7.36
N SER A 268 -10.24 4.59 7.98
CA SER A 268 -10.27 4.76 9.44
C SER A 268 -11.10 3.68 10.12
N LEU A 269 -12.21 3.28 9.51
CA LEU A 269 -12.99 2.13 10.00
C LEU A 269 -12.25 0.82 9.77
N PHE A 270 -11.49 0.69 8.67
CA PHE A 270 -10.69 -0.50 8.42
C PHE A 270 -9.65 -0.71 9.51
N GLU A 271 -8.87 0.33 9.84
CA GLU A 271 -7.84 0.21 10.88
C GLU A 271 -8.46 0.00 12.26
N SER A 272 -9.49 0.78 12.63
CA SER A 272 -10.08 0.70 13.97
C SER A 272 -10.82 -0.62 14.20
N TRP A 273 -11.75 -1.00 13.32
CA TRP A 273 -12.45 -2.26 13.43
C TRP A 273 -11.53 -3.46 13.25
N GLY A 274 -10.54 -3.37 12.36
CA GLY A 274 -9.56 -4.43 12.19
C GLY A 274 -8.82 -4.73 13.48
N VAL A 275 -8.29 -3.70 14.15
CA VAL A 275 -7.56 -3.86 15.41
C VAL A 275 -8.47 -4.35 16.53
N LEU A 276 -9.68 -3.78 16.68
CA LEU A 276 -10.60 -4.17 17.73
C LEU A 276 -11.08 -5.62 17.56
N LEU A 277 -11.50 -6.02 16.37
CA LEU A 277 -11.96 -7.39 16.09
C LEU A 277 -10.82 -8.43 16.16
N GLY A 278 -9.60 -8.05 15.76
CA GLY A 278 -8.44 -8.93 15.83
C GLY A 278 -7.99 -9.25 17.25
N ASN A 279 -8.12 -8.29 18.16
CA ASN A 279 -7.72 -8.44 19.57
C ASN A 279 -8.87 -8.87 20.50
N MET A 280 -10.09 -9.00 19.99
CA MET A 280 -11.26 -9.41 20.77
C MET A 280 -11.18 -10.91 21.13
N SER A 281 -11.63 -11.31 22.32
CA SER A 281 -11.74 -12.73 22.67
C SER A 281 -12.86 -13.41 21.85
N GLU A 282 -12.86 -14.73 21.81
CA GLU A 282 -13.90 -15.48 21.09
C GLU A 282 -15.26 -15.38 21.79
N GLU A 283 -15.24 -15.32 23.15
CA GLU A 283 -16.45 -15.14 23.94
C GLU A 283 -17.10 -13.79 23.64
N HIS A 284 -16.33 -12.70 23.65
CA HIS A 284 -16.82 -11.36 23.35
C HIS A 284 -17.35 -11.26 21.91
N PHE A 285 -16.66 -11.86 20.96
CA PHE A 285 -17.14 -11.88 19.58
C PHE A 285 -18.45 -12.66 19.43
N SER A 286 -18.58 -13.78 20.13
CA SER A 286 -19.80 -14.60 20.13
C SER A 286 -20.98 -13.85 20.77
N CYS A 287 -20.74 -13.12 21.86
CA CYS A 287 -21.75 -12.26 22.50
C CYS A 287 -22.23 -11.15 21.56
N LEU A 288 -21.27 -10.47 20.94
CA LEU A 288 -21.56 -9.42 19.96
C LEU A 288 -22.39 -9.97 18.78
N LYS A 289 -22.04 -11.15 18.30
CA LYS A 289 -22.73 -11.79 17.16
C LYS A 289 -24.16 -12.21 17.53
N ARG A 290 -24.39 -12.70 18.74
CA ARG A 290 -25.74 -13.03 19.21
C ARG A 290 -26.66 -11.81 19.25
N GLN A 291 -26.09 -10.64 19.56
CA GLN A 291 -26.83 -9.39 19.69
C GLN A 291 -26.69 -8.47 18.46
N GLU A 292 -26.35 -9.03 17.28
CA GLU A 292 -25.99 -8.24 16.10
C GLU A 292 -27.06 -7.22 15.67
N LYS A 293 -28.35 -7.50 15.87
CA LYS A 293 -29.44 -6.56 15.51
C LYS A 293 -29.36 -5.28 16.34
N VAL A 294 -29.22 -5.43 17.65
CA VAL A 294 -29.10 -4.29 18.59
C VAL A 294 -27.79 -3.54 18.33
N PHE A 295 -26.70 -4.29 18.12
CA PHE A 295 -25.42 -3.72 17.75
C PHE A 295 -25.52 -2.82 16.51
N PHE A 296 -26.19 -3.27 15.44
CA PHE A 296 -26.32 -2.45 14.22
C PHE A 296 -27.23 -1.23 14.42
N GLN A 297 -28.21 -1.28 15.28
CA GLN A 297 -28.99 -0.09 15.65
C GLN A 297 -28.10 0.96 16.33
N GLU A 298 -27.37 0.57 17.37
CA GLU A 298 -26.45 1.44 18.10
C GLU A 298 -25.31 1.96 17.21
N TYR A 299 -24.69 1.07 16.42
CA TYR A 299 -23.63 1.47 15.49
C TYR A 299 -24.16 2.40 14.39
N GLY A 300 -25.38 2.17 13.90
CA GLY A 300 -26.03 3.05 12.94
C GLY A 300 -26.28 4.46 13.49
N ILE A 301 -26.62 4.59 14.78
CA ILE A 301 -26.73 5.86 15.47
C ILE A 301 -25.35 6.53 15.57
N LEU A 302 -24.33 5.79 16.01
CA LEU A 302 -22.95 6.30 16.12
C LEU A 302 -22.43 6.84 14.79
N LEU A 303 -22.64 6.11 13.69
CA LEU A 303 -22.22 6.53 12.34
C LEU A 303 -22.84 7.86 11.88
N LYS A 304 -24.03 8.22 12.40
CA LYS A 304 -24.74 9.47 12.10
C LYS A 304 -24.32 10.62 13.01
N THR A 305 -23.62 10.33 14.09
CA THR A 305 -23.11 11.37 15.01
C THR A 305 -22.08 12.22 14.30
N LYS A 306 -22.31 13.54 14.26
CA LYS A 306 -21.43 14.50 13.56
C LYS A 306 -19.95 14.39 13.99
N ALA A 307 -19.71 14.23 15.30
CA ALA A 307 -18.36 14.08 15.83
C ALA A 307 -17.68 12.81 15.33
N PHE A 308 -18.38 11.67 15.28
CA PHE A 308 -17.82 10.42 14.77
C PHE A 308 -17.64 10.45 13.26
N GLU A 309 -18.59 11.06 12.53
CA GLU A 309 -18.45 11.25 11.09
C GLU A 309 -17.18 12.07 10.73
N ILE A 310 -16.91 13.15 11.47
CA ILE A 310 -15.68 13.94 11.30
C ILE A 310 -14.45 13.06 11.59
N ALA A 311 -14.46 12.32 12.70
CA ALA A 311 -13.33 11.49 13.12
C ALA A 311 -12.97 10.35 12.14
N ILE A 312 -13.92 9.91 11.31
CA ILE A 312 -13.68 8.86 10.30
C ILE A 312 -13.55 9.40 8.87
N SER A 313 -13.76 10.71 8.62
CA SER A 313 -13.78 11.29 7.28
C SER A 313 -12.74 12.37 7.08
N ARG A 314 -12.88 13.49 7.81
CA ARG A 314 -12.02 14.67 7.70
C ARG A 314 -10.95 14.60 8.77
N ASP A 315 -9.70 14.88 8.37
CA ASP A 315 -8.58 14.83 9.33
C ASP A 315 -8.52 13.56 10.18
N SER A 316 -8.96 12.44 9.60
CA SER A 316 -9.14 11.18 10.31
C SER A 316 -7.85 10.60 10.91
N MET A 317 -6.69 11.14 10.53
CA MET A 317 -5.38 10.86 11.12
C MET A 317 -4.89 11.97 12.07
N ARG A 318 -5.73 12.91 12.49
CA ARG A 318 -5.42 13.72 13.67
C ARG A 318 -5.46 12.83 14.92
N HIS A 319 -4.54 13.06 15.86
CA HIS A 319 -4.48 12.26 17.09
C HIS A 319 -5.80 12.28 17.87
N THR A 320 -6.49 13.44 17.93
CA THR A 320 -7.80 13.58 18.56
C THR A 320 -8.87 12.74 17.85
N SER A 321 -8.89 12.72 16.52
CA SER A 321 -9.82 11.91 15.73
C SER A 321 -9.54 10.42 15.90
N VAL A 322 -8.27 10.03 15.97
CA VAL A 322 -7.86 8.64 16.23
C VAL A 322 -8.32 8.20 17.61
N ALA A 323 -7.98 8.95 18.66
CA ALA A 323 -8.38 8.65 20.03
C ALA A 323 -9.91 8.55 20.15
N PHE A 324 -10.62 9.58 19.70
CA PHE A 324 -12.08 9.65 19.78
C PHE A 324 -12.77 8.45 19.13
N ARG A 325 -12.38 8.08 17.89
CA ARG A 325 -13.05 6.95 17.23
C ARG A 325 -12.76 5.60 17.89
N TYR A 326 -11.56 5.39 18.44
CA TYR A 326 -11.25 4.16 19.18
C TYR A 326 -12.03 4.09 20.48
N GLU A 327 -12.14 5.22 21.21
CA GLU A 327 -12.91 5.32 22.45
C GLU A 327 -14.40 5.08 22.22
N GLU A 328 -15.00 5.73 21.23
CA GLU A 328 -16.42 5.55 20.92
C GLU A 328 -16.73 4.12 20.45
N LEU A 329 -15.86 3.49 19.64
CA LEU A 329 -16.04 2.10 19.25
C LEU A 329 -15.88 1.15 20.45
N LYS A 330 -14.94 1.41 21.36
CA LYS A 330 -14.80 0.63 22.60
C LYS A 330 -16.01 0.80 23.52
N LYS A 331 -16.51 2.04 23.72
CA LYS A 331 -17.74 2.29 24.46
C LYS A 331 -18.93 1.53 23.88
N LEU A 332 -19.06 1.54 22.54
CA LEU A 332 -20.09 0.77 21.86
C LEU A 332 -19.96 -0.72 22.15
N LEU A 333 -18.76 -1.28 22.04
CA LEU A 333 -18.51 -2.71 22.26
C LEU A 333 -18.76 -3.11 23.72
N ASN A 334 -18.36 -2.31 24.69
CA ASN A 334 -18.54 -2.59 26.12
C ASN A 334 -20.02 -2.80 26.49
N LYS A 335 -20.98 -2.13 25.82
CA LYS A 335 -22.41 -2.38 26.01
C LYS A 335 -22.83 -3.83 25.80
N PHE A 336 -22.03 -4.61 25.07
CA PHE A 336 -22.34 -5.99 24.70
C PHE A 336 -21.50 -7.03 25.45
N TYR A 337 -20.59 -6.58 26.33
CA TYR A 337 -19.72 -7.47 27.13
C TYR A 337 -20.19 -7.67 28.55
N ASP A 338 -20.97 -6.73 29.11
CA ASP A 338 -21.39 -6.73 30.52
C ASP A 338 -22.46 -7.80 30.85
N ASN A 339 -22.77 -8.71 29.91
CA ASN A 339 -23.70 -9.81 30.08
C ASN A 339 -23.01 -11.20 30.01
N VAL A 340 -21.70 -11.28 30.32
CA VAL A 340 -20.93 -12.54 30.37
C VAL A 340 -20.55 -12.87 31.80
#